data_5622f7d232ee2663f12bfe3546ea6884
#
_entry.id   5622f7d232ee2663f12bfe3546ea6884
#
_cell.length_a   1.000
_cell.length_b   1.000
_cell.length_c   1.000
_cell.angle_alpha   90.00
_cell.angle_beta   90.00
_cell.angle_gamma   90.00
#
_symmetry.space_group_name_H-M   'P 1'
#
loop_
_entity.id
_entity.type
_entity.pdbx_description
1 polymer ?
#
loop_
_entity_poly.entity_id
_entity_poly.type
_entity_poly.pdbx_seq_one_letter_code
_entity_poly.pdbx_strand_id
1 'polypeptide(L)'
;MDDFITQTLGGVMEGLAQKYPDKEAIKYTDRDYCRTWSQFNDEIETIARAFMALGVKKGEHIAIWATNVPEWLMTFFAAAKMGGVLVTVNTNYKVFELEYLLKQSDTKLLVMIGGTKNNDYVESVRQLCPDLANSKPGEIDSPKLPCLKTIVFAGEDCPQGMVPWKELYNIAQQVPYEQFKAVRDSLDCHEVVNMQYTSGTTGFPKGVMLTHYNILNNGRAIGDCMKFTDQDKLCITVPFFHCFGMVLALMACITHGTSFVPIDAFSPIKVMRALTSEKCTAVHGVPTMFIAMLEHPEFDTFDFSHIDRKSVV
;
A
#
# COMPACT_ATOMS: atom_id res chain seq x y z
N MET A 1 16.74 -17.57 -20.51
CA MET A 1 15.49 -17.00 -19.97
C MET A 1 15.66 -17.03 -18.46
N ASP A 2 15.70 -15.88 -17.83
CA ASP A 2 15.76 -15.85 -16.37
C ASP A 2 14.48 -16.43 -15.82
N ASP A 3 14.59 -17.35 -14.87
CA ASP A 3 13.44 -18.03 -14.31
C ASP A 3 12.51 -17.04 -13.61
N PHE A 4 11.19 -17.26 -13.71
CA PHE A 4 10.18 -16.46 -13.02
C PHE A 4 10.38 -16.52 -11.50
N ILE A 5 10.03 -15.44 -10.80
CA ILE A 5 10.00 -15.41 -9.33
C ILE A 5 8.86 -16.32 -8.86
N THR A 6 9.20 -17.36 -8.11
CA THR A 6 8.28 -18.33 -7.51
C THR A 6 8.20 -18.20 -5.98
N GLN A 7 8.63 -17.05 -5.46
CA GLN A 7 8.50 -16.71 -4.04
C GLN A 7 7.21 -15.92 -3.80
N THR A 8 6.75 -15.90 -2.54
CA THR A 8 5.72 -14.97 -2.11
C THR A 8 6.28 -13.56 -1.99
N LEU A 9 5.42 -12.55 -2.01
CA LEU A 9 5.83 -11.16 -1.77
C LEU A 9 6.52 -11.00 -0.41
N GLY A 10 6.02 -11.70 0.62
CA GLY A 10 6.67 -11.76 1.93
C GLY A 10 8.08 -12.32 1.89
N GLY A 11 8.30 -13.42 1.13
CA GLY A 11 9.62 -14.03 0.97
C GLY A 11 10.61 -13.12 0.26
N VAL A 12 10.17 -12.38 -0.78
CA VAL A 12 11.01 -11.37 -1.46
C VAL A 12 11.40 -10.25 -0.49
N MET A 13 10.47 -9.77 0.35
CA MET A 13 10.77 -8.74 1.36
C MET A 13 11.80 -9.21 2.40
N GLU A 14 11.69 -10.46 2.87
CA GLU A 14 12.67 -11.05 3.77
C GLU A 14 14.05 -11.17 3.12
N GLY A 15 14.08 -11.60 1.86
CA GLY A 15 15.34 -11.65 1.08
C GLY A 15 16.02 -10.29 0.98
N LEU A 16 15.26 -9.21 0.78
CA LEU A 16 15.78 -7.84 0.77
C LEU A 16 16.30 -7.40 2.14
N ALA A 17 15.55 -7.68 3.20
CA ALA A 17 15.96 -7.37 4.58
C ALA A 17 17.25 -8.10 4.98
N GLN A 18 17.43 -9.33 4.52
CA GLN A 18 18.67 -10.10 4.73
C GLN A 18 19.84 -9.61 3.89
N LYS A 19 19.58 -9.28 2.62
CA LYS A 19 20.63 -8.87 1.67
C LYS A 19 21.10 -7.44 1.90
N TYR A 20 20.20 -6.55 2.29
CA TYR A 20 20.45 -5.12 2.43
C TYR A 20 19.90 -4.55 3.75
N PRO A 21 20.26 -5.11 4.94
CA PRO A 21 19.60 -4.80 6.22
C PRO A 21 19.61 -3.30 6.55
N ASP A 22 20.74 -2.64 6.32
CA ASP A 22 20.98 -1.26 6.73
C ASP A 22 20.74 -0.24 5.60
N LYS A 23 20.43 -0.72 4.39
CA LYS A 23 20.16 0.16 3.26
C LYS A 23 18.79 0.79 3.39
N GLU A 24 18.67 2.09 3.12
CA GLU A 24 17.40 2.79 3.02
C GLU A 24 16.51 2.12 1.97
N ALA A 25 15.34 1.68 2.40
CA ALA A 25 14.32 1.10 1.54
C ALA A 25 13.32 2.17 1.08
N ILE A 26 12.84 2.95 2.06
CA ILE A 26 11.78 3.93 1.88
C ILE A 26 12.07 5.20 2.66
N LYS A 27 11.81 6.34 2.03
CA LYS A 27 11.87 7.65 2.69
C LYS A 27 10.75 8.56 2.18
N TYR A 28 10.06 9.21 3.10
CA TYR A 28 9.13 10.30 2.81
C TYR A 28 9.85 11.63 3.05
N THR A 29 9.58 12.63 2.21
CA THR A 29 10.20 13.97 2.34
C THR A 29 9.32 14.97 3.04
N ASP A 30 8.04 14.66 3.23
CA ASP A 30 7.04 15.54 3.84
C ASP A 30 6.56 15.05 5.22
N ARG A 31 7.19 14.01 5.75
CA ARG A 31 6.96 13.46 7.09
C ARG A 31 8.20 12.75 7.62
N ASP A 32 8.28 12.62 8.93
CA ASP A 32 9.38 11.90 9.59
C ASP A 32 9.19 10.37 9.48
N TYR A 33 9.37 9.83 8.26
CA TYR A 33 9.34 8.40 8.02
C TYR A 33 10.44 7.99 7.04
N CYS A 34 11.43 7.29 7.58
CA CYS A 34 12.53 6.67 6.84
C CYS A 34 12.80 5.30 7.44
N ARG A 35 12.92 4.27 6.61
CA ARG A 35 13.20 2.87 7.05
C ARG A 35 14.22 2.21 6.16
N THR A 36 15.11 1.44 6.79
CA THR A 36 15.92 0.45 6.09
C THR A 36 15.07 -0.76 5.71
N TRP A 37 15.59 -1.64 4.85
CA TRP A 37 14.88 -2.88 4.48
C TRP A 37 14.57 -3.75 5.70
N SER A 38 15.52 -3.87 6.67
CA SER A 38 15.27 -4.60 7.91
C SER A 38 14.17 -3.97 8.75
N GLN A 39 14.27 -2.67 9.02
CA GLN A 39 13.28 -1.96 9.82
C GLN A 39 11.87 -2.02 9.19
N PHE A 40 11.79 -1.88 7.88
CA PHE A 40 10.51 -1.94 7.17
C PHE A 40 9.92 -3.35 7.24
N ASN A 41 10.75 -4.39 7.08
CA ASN A 41 10.31 -5.78 7.24
C ASN A 41 9.77 -6.08 8.65
N ASP A 42 10.46 -5.61 9.69
CA ASP A 42 10.05 -5.82 11.08
C ASP A 42 8.72 -5.12 11.42
N GLU A 43 8.51 -3.90 10.91
CA GLU A 43 7.24 -3.20 11.04
C GLU A 43 6.10 -3.97 10.34
N ILE A 44 6.33 -4.44 9.10
CA ILE A 44 5.36 -5.23 8.36
C ILE A 44 4.95 -6.49 9.12
N GLU A 45 5.90 -7.22 9.71
CA GLU A 45 5.62 -8.43 10.50
C GLU A 45 4.82 -8.12 11.77
N THR A 46 5.12 -6.99 12.39
CA THR A 46 4.34 -6.51 13.55
C THR A 46 2.90 -6.22 13.17
N ILE A 47 2.66 -5.50 12.06
CA ILE A 47 1.31 -5.20 11.58
C ILE A 47 0.57 -6.47 11.12
N ALA A 48 1.27 -7.43 10.50
CA ALA A 48 0.68 -8.71 10.12
C ALA A 48 0.15 -9.49 11.34
N ARG A 49 0.94 -9.54 12.42
CA ARG A 49 0.53 -10.15 13.70
C ARG A 49 -0.67 -9.41 14.31
N ALA A 50 -0.71 -8.08 14.21
CA ALA A 50 -1.85 -7.30 14.69
C ALA A 50 -3.12 -7.63 13.91
N PHE A 51 -3.07 -7.76 12.60
CA PHE A 51 -4.23 -8.14 11.79
C PHE A 51 -4.72 -9.56 12.14
N MET A 52 -3.80 -10.50 12.40
CA MET A 52 -4.15 -11.83 12.89
C MET A 52 -4.84 -11.75 14.26
N ALA A 53 -4.34 -10.92 15.20
CA ALA A 53 -4.94 -10.70 16.51
C ALA A 53 -6.34 -10.08 16.42
N LEU A 54 -6.58 -9.22 15.43
CA LEU A 54 -7.90 -8.65 15.11
C LEU A 54 -8.83 -9.64 14.40
N GLY A 55 -8.42 -10.91 14.28
CA GLY A 55 -9.24 -12.02 13.80
C GLY A 55 -9.25 -12.20 12.29
N VAL A 56 -8.36 -11.52 11.55
CA VAL A 56 -8.19 -11.77 10.10
C VAL A 56 -7.43 -13.07 9.88
N LYS A 57 -7.93 -13.93 9.02
CA LYS A 57 -7.34 -15.24 8.68
C LYS A 57 -6.77 -15.23 7.26
N LYS A 58 -5.92 -16.23 6.96
CA LYS A 58 -5.47 -16.51 5.61
C LYS A 58 -6.65 -16.60 4.63
N GLY A 59 -6.55 -15.92 3.50
CA GLY A 59 -7.57 -15.82 2.46
C GLY A 59 -8.65 -14.76 2.72
N GLU A 60 -8.72 -14.16 3.92
CA GLU A 60 -9.67 -13.08 4.18
C GLU A 60 -9.16 -11.72 3.65
N HIS A 61 -10.08 -10.81 3.42
CA HIS A 61 -9.83 -9.57 2.70
C HIS A 61 -9.65 -8.37 3.63
N ILE A 62 -8.59 -7.62 3.38
CA ILE A 62 -8.24 -6.38 4.08
C ILE A 62 -8.31 -5.24 3.06
N ALA A 63 -9.22 -4.29 3.25
CA ALA A 63 -9.28 -3.10 2.40
C ALA A 63 -8.41 -1.98 2.94
N ILE A 64 -7.82 -1.20 2.03
CA ILE A 64 -7.08 0.03 2.34
C ILE A 64 -7.64 1.21 1.58
N TRP A 65 -8.10 2.25 2.32
CA TRP A 65 -8.64 3.49 1.78
C TRP A 65 -7.82 4.68 2.25
N ALA A 66 -6.74 4.92 1.56
CA ALA A 66 -5.75 5.94 1.90
C ALA A 66 -5.01 6.45 0.66
N THR A 67 -4.40 7.61 0.77
CA THR A 67 -3.39 8.12 -0.15
C THR A 67 -2.07 7.35 0.00
N ASN A 68 -0.99 7.80 -0.62
CA ASN A 68 0.32 7.12 -0.54
C ASN A 68 1.01 7.31 0.82
N VAL A 69 0.31 7.04 1.92
CA VAL A 69 0.86 7.10 3.29
C VAL A 69 1.65 5.83 3.65
N PRO A 70 2.56 5.88 4.64
CA PRO A 70 3.31 4.69 5.09
C PRO A 70 2.41 3.52 5.49
N GLU A 71 1.29 3.80 6.13
CA GLU A 71 0.31 2.80 6.58
C GLU A 71 -0.30 2.02 5.40
N TRP A 72 -0.37 2.63 4.20
CA TRP A 72 -0.78 1.93 2.99
C TRP A 72 0.18 0.80 2.65
N LEU A 73 1.48 1.11 2.66
CA LEU A 73 2.53 0.13 2.36
C LEU A 73 2.57 -0.97 3.41
N MET A 74 2.56 -0.59 4.69
CA MET A 74 2.55 -1.56 5.79
C MET A 74 1.33 -2.47 5.73
N THR A 75 0.14 -1.94 5.40
CA THR A 75 -1.08 -2.75 5.23
C THR A 75 -0.93 -3.76 4.11
N PHE A 76 -0.41 -3.34 2.96
CA PHE A 76 -0.24 -4.23 1.80
C PHE A 76 0.71 -5.39 2.09
N PHE A 77 1.92 -5.08 2.55
CA PHE A 77 2.91 -6.11 2.81
C PHE A 77 2.57 -6.99 4.02
N ALA A 78 1.90 -6.42 5.03
CA ALA A 78 1.41 -7.19 6.18
C ALA A 78 0.32 -8.18 5.77
N ALA A 79 -0.67 -7.73 4.98
CA ALA A 79 -1.67 -8.62 4.41
C ALA A 79 -1.01 -9.76 3.62
N ALA A 80 -0.06 -9.43 2.74
CA ALA A 80 0.67 -10.41 1.94
C ALA A 80 1.45 -11.44 2.78
N LYS A 81 2.07 -11.01 3.91
CA LYS A 81 2.85 -11.91 4.78
C LYS A 81 2.00 -12.85 5.64
N MET A 82 0.77 -12.47 5.96
CA MET A 82 -0.16 -13.32 6.72
C MET A 82 -1.14 -14.11 5.83
N GLY A 83 -1.00 -14.00 4.51
CA GLY A 83 -1.89 -14.65 3.55
C GLY A 83 -3.25 -14.00 3.40
N GLY A 84 -3.42 -12.76 3.83
CA GLY A 84 -4.60 -11.95 3.55
C GLY A 84 -4.56 -11.38 2.13
N VAL A 85 -5.73 -11.02 1.60
CA VAL A 85 -5.87 -10.41 0.28
C VAL A 85 -6.10 -8.92 0.44
N LEU A 86 -5.19 -8.09 -0.08
CA LEU A 86 -5.39 -6.64 -0.07
C LEU A 86 -6.45 -6.23 -1.09
N VAL A 87 -7.42 -5.45 -0.66
CA VAL A 87 -8.42 -4.80 -1.51
C VAL A 87 -8.11 -3.31 -1.60
N THR A 88 -7.74 -2.84 -2.78
CA THR A 88 -7.37 -1.43 -2.97
C THR A 88 -8.61 -0.58 -3.24
N VAL A 89 -8.80 0.48 -2.43
CA VAL A 89 -9.93 1.40 -2.56
C VAL A 89 -9.49 2.70 -3.23
N ASN A 90 -10.17 3.09 -4.29
CA ASN A 90 -9.90 4.37 -4.95
C ASN A 90 -10.22 5.54 -4.00
N THR A 91 -9.28 6.45 -3.83
CA THR A 91 -9.39 7.62 -2.94
C THR A 91 -10.53 8.57 -3.30
N ASN A 92 -11.04 8.51 -4.52
CA ASN A 92 -12.17 9.33 -4.97
C ASN A 92 -13.55 8.69 -4.76
N TYR A 93 -13.60 7.42 -4.33
CA TYR A 93 -14.88 6.75 -4.08
C TYR A 93 -15.70 7.48 -3.02
N LYS A 94 -17.00 7.53 -3.25
CA LYS A 94 -18.00 8.05 -2.30
C LYS A 94 -18.71 6.86 -1.62
N VAL A 95 -19.68 7.15 -0.81
CA VAL A 95 -20.40 6.15 0.00
C VAL A 95 -20.91 4.98 -0.82
N PHE A 96 -21.50 5.25 -2.00
CA PHE A 96 -22.10 4.21 -2.84
C PHE A 96 -21.04 3.24 -3.42
N GLU A 97 -19.97 3.78 -3.99
CA GLU A 97 -18.89 2.96 -4.55
C GLU A 97 -18.15 2.20 -3.44
N LEU A 98 -17.96 2.84 -2.27
CA LEU A 98 -17.34 2.20 -1.12
C LEU A 98 -18.19 1.03 -0.61
N GLU A 99 -19.52 1.22 -0.44
CA GLU A 99 -20.44 0.16 -0.05
C GLU A 99 -20.36 -1.03 -1.00
N TYR A 100 -20.45 -0.75 -2.30
CA TYR A 100 -20.36 -1.79 -3.33
C TYR A 100 -19.06 -2.58 -3.23
N LEU A 101 -17.91 -1.88 -3.17
CA LEU A 101 -16.60 -2.52 -3.12
C LEU A 101 -16.43 -3.38 -1.87
N LEU A 102 -16.69 -2.83 -0.68
CA LEU A 102 -16.49 -3.54 0.59
C LEU A 102 -17.42 -4.75 0.73
N LYS A 103 -18.64 -4.65 0.20
CA LYS A 103 -19.61 -5.74 0.19
C LYS A 103 -19.22 -6.82 -0.82
N GLN A 104 -18.89 -6.44 -2.04
CA GLN A 104 -18.54 -7.36 -3.12
C GLN A 104 -17.22 -8.10 -2.86
N SER A 105 -16.29 -7.45 -2.16
CA SER A 105 -15.02 -8.06 -1.76
C SER A 105 -15.08 -8.83 -0.44
N ASP A 106 -16.24 -8.94 0.22
CA ASP A 106 -16.33 -9.55 1.55
C ASP A 106 -15.27 -9.04 2.54
N THR A 107 -14.98 -7.74 2.50
CA THR A 107 -13.94 -7.12 3.31
C THR A 107 -14.17 -7.34 4.80
N LYS A 108 -13.19 -7.94 5.49
CA LYS A 108 -13.21 -8.23 6.92
C LYS A 108 -12.69 -7.08 7.77
N LEU A 109 -11.62 -6.45 7.32
CA LEU A 109 -10.95 -5.35 7.99
C LEU A 109 -10.72 -4.21 7.00
N LEU A 110 -11.06 -2.99 7.40
CA LEU A 110 -10.78 -1.77 6.64
C LEU A 110 -9.71 -0.96 7.37
N VAL A 111 -8.62 -0.63 6.67
CA VAL A 111 -7.67 0.39 7.09
C VAL A 111 -7.99 1.68 6.35
N MET A 112 -8.06 2.81 7.04
CA MET A 112 -8.39 4.09 6.39
C MET A 112 -7.73 5.29 7.09
N ILE A 113 -7.51 6.36 6.32
CA ILE A 113 -7.20 7.70 6.81
C ILE A 113 -8.49 8.50 7.01
N GLY A 114 -8.41 9.70 7.56
CA GLY A 114 -9.58 10.58 7.78
C GLY A 114 -10.26 11.04 6.49
N GLY A 115 -9.51 11.09 5.39
CA GLY A 115 -10.03 11.52 4.10
C GLY A 115 -9.02 12.30 3.27
N THR A 116 -9.51 12.91 2.19
CA THR A 116 -8.79 13.85 1.35
C THR A 116 -9.47 15.22 1.39
N LYS A 117 -8.86 16.24 0.80
CA LYS A 117 -9.41 17.62 0.81
C LYS A 117 -10.89 17.69 0.40
N ASN A 118 -11.34 16.78 -0.49
CA ASN A 118 -12.68 16.81 -1.07
C ASN A 118 -13.53 15.58 -0.70
N ASN A 119 -13.08 14.75 0.23
CA ASN A 119 -13.75 13.50 0.57
C ASN A 119 -13.52 13.12 2.04
N ASP A 120 -14.55 13.23 2.85
CA ASP A 120 -14.56 12.79 4.26
C ASP A 120 -14.86 11.30 4.32
N TYR A 121 -13.83 10.51 4.66
CA TYR A 121 -13.96 9.05 4.73
C TYR A 121 -14.67 8.61 6.01
N VAL A 122 -14.45 9.34 7.10
CA VAL A 122 -15.08 9.03 8.39
C VAL A 122 -16.60 9.17 8.30
N GLU A 123 -17.07 10.26 7.69
CA GLU A 123 -18.50 10.47 7.45
C GLU A 123 -19.09 9.40 6.55
N SER A 124 -18.38 9.03 5.48
CA SER A 124 -18.82 7.97 4.57
C SER A 124 -19.00 6.63 5.29
N VAL A 125 -18.05 6.26 6.16
CA VAL A 125 -18.13 5.01 6.92
C VAL A 125 -19.23 5.06 7.98
N ARG A 126 -19.46 6.20 8.64
CA ARG A 126 -20.59 6.36 9.59
C ARG A 126 -21.95 6.13 8.95
N GLN A 127 -22.13 6.55 7.69
CA GLN A 127 -23.37 6.29 6.94
C GLN A 127 -23.56 4.78 6.61
N LEU A 128 -22.46 4.03 6.47
CA LEU A 128 -22.50 2.59 6.23
C LEU A 128 -22.60 1.77 7.52
N CYS A 129 -22.07 2.28 8.62
CA CYS A 129 -22.01 1.65 9.93
C CYS A 129 -22.56 2.62 11.00
N PRO A 130 -23.89 2.85 11.09
CA PRO A 130 -24.47 3.86 11.99
C PRO A 130 -24.13 3.63 13.47
N ASP A 131 -24.01 2.37 13.89
CA ASP A 131 -23.71 1.99 15.28
C ASP A 131 -22.21 1.86 15.56
N LEU A 132 -21.36 2.31 14.65
CA LEU A 132 -19.89 2.18 14.75
C LEU A 132 -19.35 2.70 16.09
N ALA A 133 -19.83 3.85 16.56
CA ALA A 133 -19.36 4.46 17.81
C ALA A 133 -19.61 3.59 19.05
N ASN A 134 -20.56 2.66 18.99
CA ASN A 134 -20.88 1.74 20.07
C ASN A 134 -20.23 0.36 19.89
N SER A 135 -19.57 0.13 18.74
CA SER A 135 -18.94 -1.14 18.42
C SER A 135 -17.56 -1.27 19.05
N LYS A 136 -17.15 -2.50 19.36
CA LYS A 136 -15.78 -2.83 19.71
C LYS A 136 -15.03 -3.40 18.51
N PRO A 137 -13.70 -3.38 18.53
CA PRO A 137 -12.89 -4.05 17.51
C PRO A 137 -13.30 -5.52 17.35
N GLY A 138 -13.53 -5.96 16.14
CA GLY A 138 -14.00 -7.30 15.82
C GLY A 138 -15.51 -7.51 15.91
N GLU A 139 -16.28 -6.53 16.41
CA GLU A 139 -17.71 -6.64 16.70
C GLU A 139 -18.59 -5.69 15.87
N ILE A 140 -18.05 -5.06 14.82
CA ILE A 140 -18.88 -4.23 13.94
C ILE A 140 -19.98 -5.10 13.34
N ASP A 141 -21.21 -4.63 13.51
CA ASP A 141 -22.41 -5.25 12.92
C ASP A 141 -23.12 -4.23 12.05
N SER A 142 -22.97 -4.36 10.74
CA SER A 142 -23.61 -3.49 9.76
C SER A 142 -24.40 -4.33 8.76
N PRO A 143 -25.72 -4.12 8.64
CA PRO A 143 -26.53 -4.80 7.62
C PRO A 143 -26.06 -4.53 6.19
N LYS A 144 -25.43 -3.37 5.94
CA LYS A 144 -24.85 -3.00 4.65
C LYS A 144 -23.54 -3.72 4.37
N LEU A 145 -22.75 -3.97 5.43
CA LEU A 145 -21.40 -4.54 5.33
C LEU A 145 -21.24 -5.74 6.29
N PRO A 146 -21.91 -6.87 6.03
CA PRO A 146 -22.02 -7.98 6.99
C PRO A 146 -20.69 -8.66 7.31
N CYS A 147 -19.71 -8.59 6.39
CA CYS A 147 -18.38 -9.16 6.58
C CYS A 147 -17.43 -8.23 7.34
N LEU A 148 -17.67 -6.91 7.33
CA LEU A 148 -16.78 -5.94 7.99
C LEU A 148 -16.89 -6.06 9.50
N LYS A 149 -15.76 -6.33 10.18
CA LYS A 149 -15.71 -6.53 11.63
C LYS A 149 -14.83 -5.51 12.34
N THR A 150 -13.85 -4.95 11.67
CA THR A 150 -12.90 -4.00 12.27
C THR A 150 -12.56 -2.89 11.29
N ILE A 151 -12.46 -1.67 11.82
CA ILE A 151 -11.89 -0.52 11.10
C ILE A 151 -10.68 -0.03 11.88
N VAL A 152 -9.54 0.08 11.18
CA VAL A 152 -8.29 0.65 11.70
C VAL A 152 -8.14 2.04 11.12
N PHE A 153 -7.93 3.02 12.00
CA PHE A 153 -7.78 4.41 11.62
C PHE A 153 -6.31 4.85 11.65
N ALA A 154 -5.79 5.21 10.50
CA ALA A 154 -4.44 5.74 10.30
C ALA A 154 -4.47 7.27 10.34
N GLY A 155 -4.53 7.82 11.54
CA GLY A 155 -4.56 9.25 11.83
C GLY A 155 -4.40 9.51 13.32
N GLU A 156 -4.29 10.80 13.71
CA GLU A 156 -4.06 11.18 15.11
C GLU A 156 -5.32 11.06 15.95
N ASP A 157 -6.41 11.70 15.54
CA ASP A 157 -7.68 11.74 16.26
C ASP A 157 -8.59 10.58 15.82
N CYS A 158 -8.36 9.39 16.39
CA CYS A 158 -9.11 8.19 16.03
C CYS A 158 -10.59 8.32 16.44
N PRO A 159 -11.53 8.18 15.49
CA PRO A 159 -12.95 8.17 15.79
C PRO A 159 -13.35 7.01 16.70
N GLN A 160 -14.36 7.26 17.55
CA GLN A 160 -14.91 6.23 18.43
C GLN A 160 -15.42 5.01 17.62
N GLY A 161 -15.15 3.81 18.11
CA GLY A 161 -15.50 2.54 17.45
C GLY A 161 -14.44 2.04 16.45
N MET A 162 -13.42 2.81 16.16
CA MET A 162 -12.27 2.40 15.33
C MET A 162 -11.05 2.07 16.20
N VAL A 163 -10.11 1.31 15.64
CA VAL A 163 -8.82 0.97 16.26
C VAL A 163 -7.78 2.00 15.81
N PRO A 164 -7.13 2.74 16.71
CA PRO A 164 -6.03 3.62 16.31
C PRO A 164 -4.87 2.81 15.72
N TRP A 165 -4.27 3.27 14.62
CA TRP A 165 -3.11 2.60 14.00
C TRP A 165 -1.99 2.28 15.00
N LYS A 166 -1.67 3.20 15.89
CA LYS A 166 -0.62 3.03 16.91
C LYS A 166 -0.88 1.87 17.88
N GLU A 167 -2.15 1.50 18.10
CA GLU A 167 -2.49 0.38 18.98
C GLU A 167 -2.17 -0.99 18.33
N LEU A 168 -1.98 -1.04 17.01
CA LEU A 168 -1.59 -2.27 16.34
C LEU A 168 -0.29 -2.86 16.89
N TYR A 169 0.66 -2.01 17.31
CA TYR A 169 1.93 -2.47 17.91
C TYR A 169 1.72 -3.21 19.25
N ASN A 170 0.74 -2.78 20.04
CA ASN A 170 0.35 -3.46 21.29
C ASN A 170 -0.47 -4.72 20.98
N ILE A 171 -1.43 -4.63 20.08
CA ILE A 171 -2.30 -5.73 19.65
C ILE A 171 -1.47 -6.89 19.08
N ALA A 172 -0.42 -6.61 18.33
CA ALA A 172 0.49 -7.60 17.76
C ALA A 172 1.10 -8.56 18.80
N GLN A 173 1.26 -8.12 20.05
CA GLN A 173 1.81 -8.95 21.13
C GLN A 173 0.91 -10.14 21.50
N GLN A 174 -0.37 -10.10 21.14
CA GLN A 174 -1.32 -11.18 21.37
C GLN A 174 -1.08 -12.43 20.50
N VAL A 175 -0.35 -12.27 19.38
CA VAL A 175 -0.01 -13.38 18.48
C VAL A 175 1.48 -13.67 18.58
N PRO A 176 1.87 -14.86 19.08
CA PRO A 176 3.27 -15.27 19.12
C PRO A 176 3.91 -15.27 17.72
N TYR A 177 5.20 -14.94 17.65
CA TYR A 177 5.92 -14.92 16.37
C TYR A 177 5.87 -16.27 15.64
N GLU A 178 5.98 -17.38 16.37
CA GLU A 178 5.93 -18.73 15.80
C GLU A 178 4.57 -19.05 15.15
N GLN A 179 3.47 -18.51 15.68
CA GLN A 179 2.16 -18.66 15.07
C GLN A 179 2.07 -17.90 13.74
N PHE A 180 2.57 -16.67 13.70
CA PHE A 180 2.67 -15.89 12.47
C PHE A 180 3.59 -16.60 11.45
N LYS A 181 4.76 -17.04 11.91
CA LYS A 181 5.74 -17.74 11.07
C LYS A 181 5.14 -19.00 10.43
N ALA A 182 4.38 -19.79 11.18
CA ALA A 182 3.71 -20.97 10.65
C ALA A 182 2.72 -20.63 9.52
N VAL A 183 1.97 -19.52 9.64
CA VAL A 183 1.09 -19.06 8.57
C VAL A 183 1.91 -18.60 7.36
N ARG A 184 2.89 -17.72 7.58
CA ARG A 184 3.76 -17.19 6.52
C ARG A 184 4.43 -18.30 5.71
N ASP A 185 4.99 -19.30 6.38
CA ASP A 185 5.73 -20.41 5.77
C ASP A 185 4.78 -21.39 5.02
N SER A 186 3.47 -21.29 5.23
CA SER A 186 2.44 -22.06 4.53
C SER A 186 1.92 -21.43 3.23
N LEU A 187 2.42 -20.23 2.89
CA LEU A 187 1.94 -19.49 1.72
C LEU A 187 2.62 -19.95 0.42
N ASP A 188 1.84 -19.94 -0.66
CA ASP A 188 2.30 -20.24 -2.01
C ASP A 188 2.22 -19.01 -2.92
N CYS A 189 3.15 -18.90 -3.88
CA CYS A 189 3.22 -17.75 -4.79
C CYS A 189 2.00 -17.64 -5.73
N HIS A 190 1.24 -18.72 -5.92
CA HIS A 190 0.02 -18.73 -6.72
C HIS A 190 -1.24 -18.37 -5.91
N GLU A 191 -1.13 -18.15 -4.61
CA GLU A 191 -2.24 -17.63 -3.82
C GLU A 191 -2.52 -16.16 -4.18
N VAL A 192 -3.80 -15.77 -4.09
CA VAL A 192 -4.25 -14.40 -4.34
C VAL A 192 -3.73 -13.49 -3.23
N VAL A 193 -3.12 -12.37 -3.59
CA VAL A 193 -2.57 -11.38 -2.66
C VAL A 193 -3.21 -10.02 -2.78
N ASN A 194 -3.84 -9.74 -3.93
CA ASN A 194 -4.47 -8.45 -4.18
C ASN A 194 -5.74 -8.60 -5.01
N MET A 195 -6.73 -7.78 -4.68
CA MET A 195 -7.92 -7.56 -5.48
C MET A 195 -7.92 -6.12 -5.98
N GLN A 196 -7.72 -5.96 -7.28
CA GLN A 196 -7.64 -4.67 -7.95
C GLN A 196 -8.95 -4.36 -8.67
N TYR A 197 -9.58 -3.22 -8.34
CA TYR A 197 -10.83 -2.83 -8.96
C TYR A 197 -10.58 -2.02 -10.24
N THR A 198 -11.26 -2.43 -11.32
CA THR A 198 -11.21 -1.75 -12.62
C THR A 198 -12.59 -1.19 -12.97
N SER A 199 -12.62 -0.08 -13.72
CA SER A 199 -13.86 0.42 -14.33
C SER A 199 -14.40 -0.61 -15.32
N GLY A 200 -15.44 -1.33 -14.93
CA GLY A 200 -16.07 -2.32 -15.79
C GLY A 200 -16.79 -1.67 -16.99
N THR A 201 -16.75 -2.31 -18.14
CA THR A 201 -17.53 -1.92 -19.33
C THR A 201 -19.05 -2.08 -19.13
N THR A 202 -19.47 -2.76 -18.06
CA THR A 202 -20.88 -3.12 -17.74
C THR A 202 -21.48 -2.28 -16.61
N GLY A 203 -20.85 -1.17 -16.21
CA GLY A 203 -21.40 -0.21 -15.23
C GLY A 203 -20.89 -0.36 -13.80
N PHE A 204 -20.54 -1.56 -13.33
CA PHE A 204 -19.97 -1.77 -12.00
C PHE A 204 -18.51 -2.17 -12.08
N PRO A 205 -17.64 -1.67 -11.15
CA PRO A 205 -16.25 -2.09 -11.07
C PRO A 205 -16.11 -3.60 -10.85
N LYS A 206 -15.11 -4.21 -11.49
CA LYS A 206 -14.79 -5.63 -11.35
C LYS A 206 -13.54 -5.80 -10.49
N GLY A 207 -13.61 -6.67 -9.48
CA GLY A 207 -12.46 -7.06 -8.68
C GLY A 207 -11.61 -8.10 -9.39
N VAL A 208 -10.43 -7.69 -9.86
CA VAL A 208 -9.46 -8.60 -10.49
C VAL A 208 -8.56 -9.17 -9.40
N MET A 209 -8.56 -10.49 -9.26
CA MET A 209 -7.71 -11.20 -8.29
C MET A 209 -6.33 -11.45 -8.89
N LEU A 210 -5.29 -10.96 -8.21
CA LEU A 210 -3.89 -11.07 -8.60
C LEU A 210 -3.13 -11.88 -7.56
N THR A 211 -2.31 -12.84 -8.05
CA THR A 211 -1.45 -13.66 -7.19
C THR A 211 -0.11 -12.97 -6.91
N HIS A 212 0.64 -13.44 -5.91
CA HIS A 212 2.03 -13.03 -5.71
C HIS A 212 2.85 -13.20 -7.00
N TYR A 213 2.66 -14.33 -7.68
CA TYR A 213 3.33 -14.64 -8.94
C TYR A 213 3.04 -13.60 -10.03
N ASN A 214 1.78 -13.18 -10.18
CA ASN A 214 1.40 -12.17 -11.19
C ASN A 214 2.09 -10.83 -10.93
N ILE A 215 1.95 -10.29 -9.71
CA ILE A 215 2.43 -8.93 -9.41
C ILE A 215 3.95 -8.83 -9.37
N LEU A 216 4.63 -9.86 -8.82
CA LEU A 216 6.09 -9.87 -8.73
C LEU A 216 6.75 -9.99 -10.10
N ASN A 217 6.27 -10.90 -10.94
CA ASN A 217 6.86 -11.10 -12.27
C ASN A 217 6.54 -9.94 -13.22
N ASN A 218 5.38 -9.32 -13.09
CA ASN A 218 5.09 -8.08 -13.81
C ASN A 218 6.02 -6.93 -13.36
N GLY A 219 6.16 -6.74 -12.03
CA GLY A 219 7.08 -5.74 -11.47
C GLY A 219 8.53 -5.98 -11.89
N ARG A 220 8.99 -7.25 -11.91
CA ARG A 220 10.32 -7.60 -12.40
C ARG A 220 10.51 -7.19 -13.85
N ALA A 221 9.58 -7.56 -14.73
CA ALA A 221 9.69 -7.21 -16.15
C ALA A 221 9.75 -5.68 -16.38
N ILE A 222 8.99 -4.91 -15.61
CA ILE A 222 9.03 -3.44 -15.64
C ILE A 222 10.41 -2.92 -15.18
N GLY A 223 10.90 -3.41 -14.03
CA GLY A 223 12.20 -3.00 -13.49
C GLY A 223 13.36 -3.35 -14.43
N ASP A 224 13.31 -4.54 -15.07
CA ASP A 224 14.27 -4.95 -16.10
C ASP A 224 14.26 -3.99 -17.30
N CYS A 225 13.06 -3.61 -17.79
CA CYS A 225 12.91 -2.62 -18.87
C CYS A 225 13.48 -1.25 -18.48
N MET A 226 13.29 -0.84 -17.24
CA MET A 226 13.81 0.42 -16.69
C MET A 226 15.29 0.30 -16.28
N LYS A 227 15.88 -0.90 -16.34
CA LYS A 227 17.24 -1.21 -15.90
C LYS A 227 17.49 -0.81 -14.43
N PHE A 228 16.49 -1.06 -13.58
CA PHE A 228 16.64 -0.81 -12.15
C PHE A 228 17.70 -1.69 -11.53
N THR A 229 18.40 -1.12 -10.56
CA THR A 229 19.39 -1.77 -9.72
C THR A 229 19.16 -1.39 -8.26
N ASP A 230 19.88 -2.01 -7.36
CA ASP A 230 19.88 -1.61 -5.95
C ASP A 230 20.52 -0.23 -5.69
N GLN A 231 21.16 0.39 -6.68
CA GLN A 231 21.70 1.75 -6.58
C GLN A 231 20.68 2.84 -6.97
N ASP A 232 19.56 2.45 -7.54
CA ASP A 232 18.54 3.39 -7.97
C ASP A 232 17.61 3.82 -6.84
N LYS A 233 16.99 4.98 -7.03
CA LYS A 233 15.98 5.54 -6.14
C LYS A 233 14.81 6.09 -6.98
N LEU A 234 13.62 5.51 -6.81
CA LEU A 234 12.42 5.89 -7.55
C LEU A 234 11.54 6.87 -6.76
N CYS A 235 11.26 8.04 -7.32
CA CYS A 235 10.19 8.90 -6.81
C CYS A 235 8.84 8.40 -7.33
N ILE A 236 7.92 8.04 -6.41
CA ILE A 236 6.60 7.50 -6.76
C ILE A 236 5.54 8.57 -6.53
N THR A 237 5.01 9.12 -7.63
CA THR A 237 4.01 10.18 -7.61
C THR A 237 2.59 9.68 -7.87
N VAL A 238 2.49 8.47 -8.42
CA VAL A 238 1.23 7.84 -8.83
C VAL A 238 0.58 7.09 -7.68
N PRO A 239 -0.78 7.02 -7.64
CA PRO A 239 -1.48 6.44 -6.50
C PRO A 239 -1.21 4.94 -6.31
N PHE A 240 -0.97 4.52 -5.07
CA PHE A 240 -0.77 3.11 -4.71
C PHE A 240 -2.02 2.24 -4.90
N PHE A 241 -3.22 2.81 -4.79
CA PHE A 241 -4.44 2.04 -5.03
C PHE A 241 -4.62 1.60 -6.49
N HIS A 242 -3.86 2.18 -7.41
CA HIS A 242 -3.86 1.84 -8.84
C HIS A 242 -2.66 0.95 -9.18
N CYS A 243 -2.82 0.04 -10.14
CA CYS A 243 -1.75 -0.88 -10.58
C CYS A 243 -0.47 -0.16 -11.02
N PHE A 244 -0.55 1.08 -11.51
CA PHE A 244 0.63 1.87 -11.85
C PHE A 244 1.50 2.15 -10.62
N GLY A 245 0.91 2.57 -9.50
CA GLY A 245 1.66 2.78 -8.25
C GLY A 245 2.06 1.47 -7.58
N MET A 246 1.13 0.51 -7.49
CA MET A 246 1.36 -0.74 -6.77
C MET A 246 2.27 -1.71 -7.53
N VAL A 247 1.99 -1.98 -8.80
CA VAL A 247 2.75 -2.99 -9.57
C VAL A 247 3.91 -2.35 -10.32
N LEU A 248 3.65 -1.34 -11.16
CA LEU A 248 4.70 -0.77 -12.01
C LEU A 248 5.75 0.00 -11.20
N ALA A 249 5.38 0.62 -10.10
CA ALA A 249 6.34 1.33 -9.25
C ALA A 249 6.85 0.45 -8.10
N LEU A 250 5.98 0.07 -7.13
CA LEU A 250 6.43 -0.66 -5.94
C LEU A 250 7.05 -2.02 -6.26
N MET A 251 6.38 -2.86 -7.07
CA MET A 251 6.93 -4.19 -7.35
C MET A 251 8.21 -4.12 -8.19
N ALA A 252 8.36 -3.14 -9.07
CA ALA A 252 9.63 -2.93 -9.78
C ALA A 252 10.76 -2.58 -8.80
N CYS A 253 10.51 -1.75 -7.79
CA CYS A 253 11.49 -1.45 -6.74
C CYS A 253 11.82 -2.70 -5.90
N ILE A 254 10.78 -3.40 -5.42
CA ILE A 254 10.94 -4.59 -4.56
C ILE A 254 11.75 -5.70 -5.27
N THR A 255 11.49 -5.96 -6.54
CA THR A 255 12.17 -7.03 -7.27
C THR A 255 13.64 -6.71 -7.59
N HIS A 256 14.06 -5.45 -7.52
CA HIS A 256 15.42 -4.99 -7.83
C HIS A 256 16.19 -4.43 -6.63
N GLY A 257 15.56 -4.38 -5.44
CA GLY A 257 16.17 -3.78 -4.25
C GLY A 257 16.38 -2.26 -4.37
N THR A 258 15.64 -1.63 -5.26
CA THR A 258 15.63 -0.18 -5.51
C THR A 258 14.95 0.54 -4.36
N SER A 259 15.57 1.59 -3.82
CA SER A 259 14.95 2.46 -2.82
C SER A 259 13.83 3.29 -3.44
N PHE A 260 12.84 3.72 -2.64
CA PHE A 260 11.74 4.52 -3.19
C PHE A 260 11.30 5.64 -2.25
N VAL A 261 10.88 6.74 -2.88
CA VAL A 261 10.44 7.99 -2.23
C VAL A 261 9.00 8.27 -2.66
N PRO A 262 8.00 7.83 -1.88
CA PRO A 262 6.61 8.10 -2.21
C PRO A 262 6.23 9.55 -1.93
N ILE A 263 5.35 10.08 -2.75
CA ILE A 263 4.65 11.34 -2.53
C ILE A 263 3.22 11.03 -2.12
N ASP A 264 2.80 11.49 -0.95
CA ASP A 264 1.48 11.22 -0.37
C ASP A 264 0.35 11.59 -1.35
N ALA A 265 0.37 12.85 -1.82
CA ALA A 265 -0.53 13.33 -2.88
C ALA A 265 0.27 14.22 -3.83
N PHE A 266 0.04 14.06 -5.13
CA PHE A 266 0.78 14.80 -6.15
C PHE A 266 0.69 16.31 -5.93
N SER A 267 1.86 16.93 -5.92
CA SER A 267 2.08 18.38 -5.94
C SER A 267 3.40 18.61 -6.68
N PRO A 268 3.44 19.44 -7.73
CA PRO A 268 4.66 19.68 -8.51
C PRO A 268 5.84 20.05 -7.63
N ILE A 269 5.66 20.97 -6.69
CA ILE A 269 6.71 21.44 -5.79
C ILE A 269 7.22 20.33 -4.84
N LYS A 270 6.34 19.47 -4.32
CA LYS A 270 6.74 18.35 -3.47
C LYS A 270 7.57 17.32 -4.25
N VAL A 271 7.15 17.02 -5.48
CA VAL A 271 7.88 16.09 -6.36
C VAL A 271 9.26 16.64 -6.68
N MET A 272 9.37 17.88 -7.13
CA MET A 272 10.65 18.52 -7.46
C MET A 272 11.60 18.57 -6.29
N ARG A 273 11.09 18.89 -5.07
CA ARG A 273 11.87 18.83 -3.83
C ARG A 273 12.39 17.43 -3.54
N ALA A 274 11.52 16.41 -3.62
CA ALA A 274 11.90 15.02 -3.38
C ALA A 274 12.96 14.54 -4.41
N LEU A 275 12.77 14.84 -5.69
CA LEU A 275 13.73 14.50 -6.74
C LEU A 275 15.12 15.07 -6.46
N THR A 276 15.19 16.34 -6.07
CA THR A 276 16.46 17.05 -5.80
C THR A 276 17.07 16.62 -4.46
N SER A 277 16.30 16.67 -3.35
CA SER A 277 16.84 16.41 -2.01
C SER A 277 17.27 14.96 -1.82
N GLU A 278 16.53 14.01 -2.40
CA GLU A 278 16.81 12.58 -2.29
C GLU A 278 17.66 12.05 -3.44
N LYS A 279 18.00 12.88 -4.40
CA LYS A 279 18.78 12.50 -5.59
C LYS A 279 18.18 11.29 -6.31
N CYS A 280 16.85 11.34 -6.55
CA CYS A 280 16.16 10.24 -7.20
C CYS A 280 16.68 10.06 -8.64
N THR A 281 16.94 8.80 -9.04
CA THR A 281 17.43 8.45 -10.39
C THR A 281 16.26 8.18 -11.36
N ALA A 282 15.04 8.03 -10.84
CA ALA A 282 13.86 7.74 -11.63
C ALA A 282 12.60 8.40 -11.03
N VAL A 283 11.62 8.66 -11.89
CA VAL A 283 10.30 9.16 -11.49
C VAL A 283 9.21 8.56 -12.36
N HIS A 284 8.12 8.11 -11.74
CA HIS A 284 6.91 7.70 -12.45
C HIS A 284 5.85 8.80 -12.37
N GLY A 285 5.19 9.07 -13.49
CA GLY A 285 4.13 10.08 -13.57
C GLY A 285 3.34 9.97 -14.87
N VAL A 286 2.16 10.55 -14.89
CA VAL A 286 1.36 10.74 -16.11
C VAL A 286 1.73 12.05 -16.79
N PRO A 287 1.47 12.25 -18.11
CA PRO A 287 1.87 13.43 -18.84
C PRO A 287 1.50 14.76 -18.17
N THR A 288 0.30 14.85 -17.61
CA THR A 288 -0.18 16.05 -16.91
C THR A 288 0.66 16.40 -15.66
N MET A 289 1.24 15.43 -14.98
CA MET A 289 2.14 15.65 -13.83
C MET A 289 3.46 16.29 -14.30
N PHE A 290 4.02 15.80 -15.41
CA PHE A 290 5.25 16.36 -15.98
C PHE A 290 5.03 17.79 -16.50
N ILE A 291 3.90 18.03 -17.18
CA ILE A 291 3.53 19.39 -17.65
C ILE A 291 3.44 20.33 -16.44
N ALA A 292 2.73 19.93 -15.38
CA ALA A 292 2.57 20.76 -14.19
C ALA A 292 3.90 21.06 -13.46
N MET A 293 4.89 20.15 -13.53
CA MET A 293 6.24 20.43 -13.02
C MET A 293 6.99 21.40 -13.93
N LEU A 294 6.99 21.16 -15.25
CA LEU A 294 7.69 21.99 -16.24
C LEU A 294 7.18 23.44 -16.27
N GLU A 295 5.88 23.64 -16.06
CA GLU A 295 5.25 24.97 -16.04
C GLU A 295 5.32 25.65 -14.66
N HIS A 296 5.89 24.98 -13.65
CA HIS A 296 5.97 25.55 -12.31
C HIS A 296 6.99 26.70 -12.24
N PRO A 297 6.65 27.86 -11.65
CA PRO A 297 7.53 29.02 -11.62
C PRO A 297 8.92 28.79 -11.01
N GLU A 298 9.03 27.82 -10.09
CA GLU A 298 10.29 27.46 -9.42
C GLU A 298 11.05 26.34 -10.16
N PHE A 299 10.61 25.85 -11.32
CA PHE A 299 11.20 24.67 -11.99
C PHE A 299 12.72 24.81 -12.17
N ASP A 300 13.20 25.96 -12.65
CA ASP A 300 14.62 26.22 -12.93
C ASP A 300 15.48 26.32 -11.65
N THR A 301 14.88 26.32 -10.47
CA THR A 301 15.61 26.35 -9.19
C THR A 301 16.02 24.96 -8.70
N PHE A 302 15.53 23.89 -9.34
CA PHE A 302 15.78 22.49 -8.94
C PHE A 302 16.84 21.83 -9.81
N ASP A 303 17.63 20.94 -9.17
CA ASP A 303 18.62 20.11 -9.85
C ASP A 303 18.06 18.73 -10.17
N PHE A 304 17.85 18.44 -11.44
CA PHE A 304 17.37 17.17 -11.95
C PHE A 304 18.49 16.32 -12.59
N SER A 305 19.76 16.66 -12.41
CA SER A 305 20.89 15.97 -13.02
C SER A 305 21.03 14.50 -12.63
N HIS A 306 20.40 14.11 -11.54
CA HIS A 306 20.40 12.72 -11.06
C HIS A 306 19.37 11.82 -11.77
N ILE A 307 18.41 12.40 -12.49
CA ILE A 307 17.37 11.63 -13.18
C ILE A 307 17.92 11.07 -14.47
N ASP A 308 18.03 9.74 -14.56
CA ASP A 308 18.45 9.02 -15.77
C ASP A 308 17.34 8.16 -16.38
N ARG A 309 16.28 7.89 -15.62
CA ARG A 309 15.13 7.09 -16.01
C ARG A 309 13.84 7.77 -15.66
N LYS A 310 12.87 7.72 -16.58
CA LYS A 310 11.52 8.26 -16.40
C LYS A 310 10.50 7.40 -17.14
N SER A 311 9.30 7.32 -16.59
CA SER A 311 8.18 6.66 -17.24
C SER A 311 7.00 7.63 -17.32
N VAL A 312 6.41 7.70 -18.50
CA VAL A 312 5.20 8.47 -18.78
C VAL A 312 4.17 7.50 -19.37
N VAL A 313 2.96 7.50 -18.83
CA VAL A 313 1.86 6.62 -19.25
C VAL A 313 0.65 7.43 -19.68
#